data_8a0bbd2a4e19b3fdcd9cb4a23a928405
#
_entry.id   8a0bbd2a4e19b3fdcd9cb4a23a928405
#
_cell.length_a   1.000
_cell.length_b   1.000
_cell.length_c   1.000
_cell.angle_alpha   90.00
_cell.angle_beta   90.00
_cell.angle_gamma   90.00
#
_symmetry.space_group_name_H-M   'P 1'
#
loop_
_entity.id
_entity.type
_entity.pdbx_description
1 polymer ?
#
loop_
_entity_poly.entity_id
_entity_poly.type
_entity_poly.pdbx_seq_one_letter_code
_entity_poly.pdbx_strand_id
1 'polypeptide(L)' 'MSELSVRHLLGIKYLNRADLDLIFETADHFKEVLGRTIKKVPSLRDITIANIFFENSTRTKLSFELAEKRLSADVINF' A
#
# COMPACT_ATOMS: atom_id res chain seq x y z
N MET A 1 3.72 18.90 1.86
CA MET A 1 3.47 17.50 1.55
C MET A 1 1.99 17.29 1.30
N SER A 2 1.64 16.69 0.20
CA SER A 2 0.24 16.44 -0.13
C SER A 2 -0.30 15.24 0.64
N GLU A 3 -1.49 15.36 1.13
CA GLU A 3 -2.17 14.31 1.88
C GLU A 3 -3.51 13.99 1.24
N LEU A 4 -3.97 12.75 1.43
CA LEU A 4 -5.31 12.36 1.02
C LEU A 4 -6.36 13.09 1.86
N SER A 5 -7.51 13.39 1.27
CA SER A 5 -8.63 14.02 1.98
C SER A 5 -9.33 13.04 2.94
N VAL A 6 -9.07 11.74 2.80
CA VAL A 6 -9.66 10.69 3.61
C VAL A 6 -8.60 9.99 4.45
N ARG A 7 -8.99 9.54 5.63
CA ARG A 7 -8.11 8.79 6.53
C ARG A 7 -8.07 7.30 6.19
N HIS A 8 -9.17 6.77 5.68
CA HIS A 8 -9.33 5.36 5.35
C HIS A 8 -9.78 5.21 3.91
N LEU A 9 -9.21 4.24 3.21
CA LEU A 9 -9.57 3.96 1.83
C LEU A 9 -10.69 2.93 1.80
N LEU A 10 -11.93 3.40 1.81
CA LEU A 10 -13.13 2.55 1.89
C LEU A 10 -13.82 2.33 0.55
N GLY A 11 -13.40 3.06 -0.49
CA GLY A 11 -13.97 2.95 -1.81
C GLY A 11 -13.72 4.22 -2.63
N ILE A 12 -13.86 4.10 -3.93
CA ILE A 12 -13.58 5.22 -4.85
C ILE A 12 -14.53 6.39 -4.64
N LYS A 13 -15.78 6.13 -4.27
CA LYS A 13 -16.79 7.18 -4.10
C LYS A 13 -16.44 8.23 -3.04
N TYR A 14 -15.53 7.90 -2.13
CA TYR A 14 -15.10 8.81 -1.07
C TYR A 14 -13.90 9.67 -1.48
N LEU A 15 -13.33 9.42 -2.65
CA LEU A 15 -12.13 10.10 -3.12
C LEU A 15 -12.50 11.21 -4.10
N ASN A 16 -11.79 12.34 -4.01
CA ASN A 16 -11.86 13.37 -5.03
C ASN A 16 -10.74 13.18 -6.06
N ARG A 17 -10.71 14.02 -7.09
CA ARG A 17 -9.70 13.91 -8.15
C ARG A 17 -8.28 14.11 -7.64
N ALA A 18 -8.09 15.05 -6.70
CA ALA A 18 -6.77 15.29 -6.12
C ALA A 18 -6.26 14.06 -5.36
N ASP A 19 -7.15 13.33 -4.68
CA ASP A 19 -6.79 12.07 -4.02
C ASP A 19 -6.32 11.03 -5.03
N LEU A 20 -7.04 10.88 -6.14
CA LEU A 20 -6.68 9.93 -7.20
C LEU A 20 -5.34 10.28 -7.84
N ASP A 21 -5.12 11.55 -8.14
CA ASP A 21 -3.86 12.02 -8.71
C ASP A 21 -2.70 11.75 -7.76
N LEU A 22 -2.88 11.95 -6.47
CA LEU A 22 -1.86 11.67 -5.47
C LEU A 22 -1.56 10.17 -5.38
N ILE A 23 -2.57 9.32 -5.40
CA ILE A 23 -2.39 7.86 -5.39
C ILE A 23 -1.60 7.41 -6.61
N PHE A 24 -1.96 7.87 -7.80
CA PHE A 24 -1.26 7.48 -9.02
C PHE A 24 0.17 8.01 -9.08
N GLU A 25 0.39 9.23 -8.65
CA GLU A 25 1.74 9.80 -8.57
C GLU A 25 2.62 9.00 -7.59
N THR A 26 2.09 8.67 -6.43
CA THR A 26 2.78 7.85 -5.45
C THR A 26 3.08 6.46 -5.99
N ALA A 27 2.12 5.85 -6.70
CA ALA A 27 2.32 4.55 -7.33
C ALA A 27 3.46 4.59 -8.36
N ASP A 28 3.56 5.66 -9.15
CA ASP A 28 4.65 5.82 -10.11
C ASP A 28 6.01 5.91 -9.42
N HIS A 29 6.09 6.59 -8.28
CA HIS A 29 7.31 6.63 -7.46
C HIS A 29 7.71 5.23 -6.97
N PHE A 30 6.76 4.45 -6.47
CA PHE A 30 7.04 3.09 -6.02
C PHE A 30 7.41 2.15 -7.18
N LYS A 31 6.94 2.43 -8.38
CA LYS A 31 7.36 1.69 -9.57
C LYS A 31 8.86 1.83 -9.80
N GLU A 32 9.44 3.00 -9.54
CA GLU A 32 10.89 3.19 -9.60
C GLU A 32 11.62 2.37 -8.54
N VAL A 33 11.06 2.29 -7.32
CA VAL A 33 11.64 1.50 -6.23
C VAL A 33 11.77 0.03 -6.63
N LEU A 34 10.80 -0.50 -7.38
CA LEU A 34 10.84 -1.88 -7.86
C LEU A 34 11.97 -2.15 -8.87
N GLY A 35 12.48 -1.11 -9.50
CA GLY A 35 13.63 -1.20 -10.39
C GLY A 35 15.00 -1.15 -9.69
N ARG A 36 15.03 -0.94 -8.38
CA ARG A 36 16.27 -0.84 -7.61
C ARG A 36 16.77 -2.21 -7.19
N THR A 37 18.06 -2.28 -6.89
CA THR A 37 18.67 -3.48 -6.30
C THR A 37 18.06 -3.78 -4.92
N ILE A 38 17.91 -2.76 -4.09
CA ILE A 38 17.22 -2.86 -2.80
C ILE A 38 15.81 -2.33 -2.97
N LYS A 39 14.82 -3.22 -2.86
CA LYS A 39 13.41 -2.91 -3.11
C LYS A 39 12.62 -2.67 -1.83
N LYS A 40 13.27 -2.17 -0.80
CA LYS A 40 12.63 -1.84 0.48
C LYS A 40 12.77 -0.38 0.81
N VAL A 41 11.72 0.18 1.38
CA VAL A 41 11.71 1.52 1.96
C VAL A 41 11.13 1.45 3.38
N PRO A 42 11.58 2.31 4.31
CA PRO A 42 11.20 2.19 5.73
C PRO A 42 9.89 2.91 6.10
N SER A 43 9.01 3.16 5.14
CA SER A 43 7.79 3.97 5.37
C SER A 43 6.88 3.43 6.47
N LEU A 44 6.78 2.10 6.60
CA LEU A 44 5.94 1.45 7.60
C LEU A 44 6.74 0.68 8.64
N ARG A 45 7.99 1.10 8.87
CA ARG A 45 8.84 0.50 9.88
C ARG A 45 8.16 0.63 11.25
N ASP A 46 8.20 -0.46 12.03
CA ASP A 46 7.57 -0.57 13.34
C ASP A 46 6.04 -0.51 13.33
N ILE A 47 5.42 -0.62 12.15
CA ILE A 47 3.98 -0.75 11.99
C ILE A 47 3.62 -2.21 11.75
N THR A 48 2.64 -2.72 12.46
CA THR A 48 2.09 -4.06 12.23
C THR A 48 0.80 -3.96 11.43
N ILE A 49 0.71 -4.72 10.35
CA ILE A 49 -0.47 -4.75 9.49
C ILE A 49 -1.10 -6.14 9.57
N ALA A 50 -2.39 -6.19 9.86
CA ALA A 50 -3.18 -7.41 9.82
C ALA A 50 -3.97 -7.47 8.52
N ASN A 51 -3.74 -8.49 7.71
CA ASN A 51 -4.50 -8.74 6.50
C ASN A 51 -5.64 -9.71 6.80
N ILE A 52 -6.87 -9.24 6.65
CA ILE A 52 -8.06 -10.03 6.89
C ILE A 52 -8.82 -10.17 5.58
N PHE A 53 -8.81 -11.38 5.01
CA PHE A 53 -9.49 -11.69 3.76
C PHE A 53 -10.53 -12.77 3.99
N PHE A 54 -11.75 -12.48 3.57
CA PHE A 54 -12.86 -13.44 3.66
C PHE A 54 -13.03 -14.28 2.39
N GLU A 55 -12.32 -13.92 1.33
CA GLU A 55 -12.35 -14.62 0.06
C GLU A 55 -11.03 -15.35 -0.20
N ASN A 56 -11.09 -16.46 -0.94
CA ASN A 56 -9.90 -17.21 -1.34
C ASN A 56 -9.20 -16.55 -2.51
N SER A 57 -8.65 -15.37 -2.30
CA SER A 57 -7.86 -14.67 -3.31
C SER A 57 -6.38 -14.69 -2.94
N THR A 58 -5.69 -15.77 -3.26
CA THR A 58 -4.27 -15.93 -2.97
C THR A 58 -3.44 -14.82 -3.61
N ARG A 59 -3.74 -14.48 -4.87
CA ARG A 59 -3.04 -13.42 -5.59
C ARG A 59 -3.15 -12.08 -4.88
N THR A 60 -4.36 -11.70 -4.45
CA THR A 60 -4.59 -10.44 -3.75
C THR A 60 -3.87 -10.42 -2.40
N LYS A 61 -3.98 -11.51 -1.64
CA LYS A 61 -3.26 -11.65 -0.37
C LYS A 61 -1.76 -11.47 -0.54
N LEU A 62 -1.16 -12.14 -1.51
CA LEU A 62 0.27 -12.07 -1.76
C LEU A 62 0.70 -10.68 -2.21
N SER A 63 -0.12 -9.98 -3.01
CA SER A 63 0.19 -8.63 -3.45
C SER A 63 0.22 -7.65 -2.27
N PHE A 64 -0.76 -7.71 -1.39
CA PHE A 64 -0.79 -6.88 -0.18
C PHE A 64 0.37 -7.21 0.75
N GLU A 65 0.60 -8.48 1.03
CA GLU A 65 1.69 -8.92 1.89
C GLU A 65 3.05 -8.44 1.37
N LEU A 66 3.31 -8.60 0.07
CA LEU A 66 4.56 -8.19 -0.52
C LEU A 66 4.75 -6.66 -0.45
N ALA A 67 3.69 -5.89 -0.75
CA ALA A 67 3.74 -4.44 -0.66
C ALA A 67 4.04 -3.98 0.77
N GLU A 68 3.39 -4.58 1.75
CA GLU A 68 3.58 -4.26 3.16
C GLU A 68 5.01 -4.54 3.61
N LYS A 69 5.55 -5.70 3.21
CA LYS A 69 6.93 -6.07 3.54
C LYS A 69 7.96 -5.17 2.87
N ARG A 70 7.72 -4.74 1.64
CA ARG A 70 8.60 -3.78 0.96
C ARG A 70 8.56 -2.39 1.58
N LEU A 71 7.49 -2.06 2.27
CA LEU A 71 7.39 -0.84 3.07
C LEU A 71 7.91 -1.03 4.51
N SER A 72 8.49 -2.18 4.79
CA SER A 72 9.10 -2.55 6.08
C SER A 72 8.11 -2.76 7.23
N ALA A 73 6.85 -3.05 6.92
CA ALA A 73 5.86 -3.38 7.92
C ALA A 73 6.01 -4.82 8.41
N ASP A 74 5.58 -5.08 9.64
CA ASP A 74 5.34 -6.43 10.14
C ASP A 74 3.96 -6.88 9.67
N VAL A 75 3.84 -8.12 9.20
CA VAL A 75 2.62 -8.61 8.58
C VAL A 75 2.06 -9.81 9.31
N ILE A 76 0.77 -9.75 9.62
CA ILE A 76 0.01 -10.87 10.16
C ILE A 76 -1.11 -11.21 9.18
N ASN A 77 -1.18 -12.45 8.74
CA ASN A 77 -2.23 -12.93 7.83
C ASN A 77 -3.24 -13.81 8.57
N PHE A 78 -4.51 -13.57 8.25
CA PHE A 78 -5.61 -14.36 8.78
C PHE A 78 -6.31 -15.14 7.67
#